data_0599116f79e748cc9c2e0d8a1c467176
#
_entry.id   0599116f79e748cc9c2e0d8a1c467176
#
_cell.length_a   1.000
_cell.length_b   1.000
_cell.length_c   1.000
_cell.angle_alpha   90.00
_cell.angle_beta   90.00
_cell.angle_gamma   90.00
#
_symmetry.space_group_name_H-M   'P 1'
#
loop_
_entity.id
_entity.type
_entity.pdbx_description
1 polymer ?
#
loop_
_entity_poly.entity_id
_entity_poly.type
_entity_poly.pdbx_seq_one_letter_code
_entity_poly.pdbx_strand_id
1 'polypeptide(L)'
;MKLHNFIIAAVIVTVSACTSNNKEEQTAMDNGNAVIETIMSRRSIRSYKQEPVDRQTMEKIIECGINAPNGQNKQSWEVRIVDDPAIMEEMKEAMAKGHPDLDPEMVKGCFRGAPVMAFIA
;
A
#
# COMPACT_ATOMS: atom_id res chain seq x y z
N MET A 1 -62.28 -35.28 31.49
CA MET A 1 -62.36 -34.46 30.25
C MET A 1 -61.68 -33.16 30.47
N LYS A 2 -60.82 -32.72 29.56
CA LYS A 2 -59.98 -31.46 29.51
C LYS A 2 -58.64 -31.53 30.27
N LEU A 3 -57.70 -32.29 29.74
CA LEU A 3 -56.30 -32.19 30.10
C LEU A 3 -55.37 -32.51 28.94
N HIS A 4 -55.78 -32.23 27.70
CA HIS A 4 -54.99 -32.55 26.50
C HIS A 4 -54.62 -31.34 25.61
N ASN A 5 -54.96 -30.10 26.02
CA ASN A 5 -54.71 -28.91 25.19
C ASN A 5 -53.61 -27.97 25.68
N PHE A 6 -52.75 -28.39 26.62
CA PHE A 6 -51.70 -27.51 27.18
C PHE A 6 -50.26 -27.87 26.78
N ILE A 7 -50.07 -28.90 25.93
CA ILE A 7 -48.71 -29.39 25.60
C ILE A 7 -48.24 -28.98 24.20
N ILE A 8 -49.08 -28.28 23.40
CA ILE A 8 -48.71 -27.93 22.01
C ILE A 8 -48.20 -26.49 21.84
N ALA A 9 -48.17 -25.68 22.92
CA ALA A 9 -47.78 -24.27 22.83
C ALA A 9 -46.30 -23.98 23.26
N ALA A 10 -45.49 -25.01 23.53
CA ALA A 10 -44.15 -24.81 24.09
C ALA A 10 -42.99 -25.27 23.19
N VAL A 11 -43.16 -25.48 21.88
CA VAL A 11 -42.10 -26.01 20.99
C VAL A 11 -41.81 -25.10 19.78
N ILE A 12 -42.26 -23.83 19.76
CA ILE A 12 -42.00 -22.94 18.61
C ILE A 12 -41.19 -21.68 19.02
N VAL A 13 -40.25 -21.75 19.92
CA VAL A 13 -39.35 -20.62 20.21
C VAL A 13 -37.89 -21.06 20.42
N THR A 14 -37.34 -21.86 19.52
CA THR A 14 -35.87 -22.07 19.54
C THR A 14 -35.29 -22.38 18.16
N VAL A 15 -35.69 -21.64 17.13
CA VAL A 15 -34.92 -21.63 15.87
C VAL A 15 -34.88 -20.19 15.33
N SER A 16 -34.17 -19.32 16.01
CA SER A 16 -33.86 -18.00 15.46
C SER A 16 -32.59 -17.42 16.10
N ALA A 17 -31.48 -18.14 15.95
CA ALA A 17 -30.19 -17.60 16.31
C ALA A 17 -29.05 -18.36 15.57
N CYS A 18 -29.06 -18.35 14.26
CA CYS A 18 -27.89 -18.68 13.43
C CYS A 18 -28.03 -18.06 12.04
N THR A 19 -28.09 -16.71 11.97
CA THR A 19 -27.97 -16.01 10.68
C THR A 19 -27.28 -14.68 10.89
N SER A 20 -26.02 -14.71 11.35
CA SER A 20 -25.21 -13.51 11.35
C SER A 20 -23.70 -13.83 11.47
N ASN A 21 -23.12 -14.53 10.47
CA ASN A 21 -21.66 -14.60 10.39
C ASN A 21 -21.11 -14.73 8.95
N ASN A 22 -21.98 -14.70 7.92
CA ASN A 22 -21.45 -14.82 6.55
C ASN A 22 -20.96 -13.50 5.92
N LYS A 23 -21.17 -12.35 6.59
CA LYS A 23 -20.68 -11.07 6.05
C LYS A 23 -19.25 -10.75 6.45
N GLU A 24 -18.79 -11.21 7.60
CA GLU A 24 -17.41 -10.96 8.05
C GLU A 24 -16.40 -11.91 7.39
N GLU A 25 -16.79 -13.17 7.17
CA GLU A 25 -15.94 -14.13 6.44
C GLU A 25 -15.78 -13.76 4.96
N GLN A 26 -16.84 -13.26 4.33
CA GLN A 26 -16.80 -12.86 2.93
C GLN A 26 -15.98 -11.57 2.71
N THR A 27 -15.97 -10.64 3.66
CA THR A 27 -15.12 -9.43 3.63
C THR A 27 -13.65 -9.78 3.88
N ALA A 28 -13.34 -10.75 4.71
CA ALA A 28 -11.96 -11.20 4.95
C ALA A 28 -11.35 -11.94 3.76
N MET A 29 -12.16 -12.74 3.03
CA MET A 29 -11.72 -13.43 1.80
C MET A 29 -11.54 -12.47 0.62
N ASP A 30 -12.37 -11.44 0.51
CA ASP A 30 -12.27 -10.43 -0.53
C ASP A 30 -11.05 -9.52 -0.32
N ASN A 31 -10.74 -9.14 0.92
CA ASN A 31 -9.51 -8.41 1.26
C ASN A 31 -8.24 -9.24 1.02
N GLY A 32 -8.29 -10.56 1.18
CA GLY A 32 -7.19 -11.47 0.84
C GLY A 32 -6.93 -11.52 -0.66
N ASN A 33 -7.96 -11.48 -1.46
CA ASN A 33 -7.89 -11.48 -2.92
C ASN A 33 -7.29 -10.17 -3.46
N ALA A 34 -7.68 -9.02 -2.93
CA ALA A 34 -7.17 -7.71 -3.34
C ALA A 34 -5.65 -7.57 -3.09
N VAL A 35 -5.12 -8.13 -2.00
CA VAL A 35 -3.68 -8.13 -1.72
C VAL A 35 -2.93 -9.00 -2.72
N ILE A 36 -3.44 -10.21 -3.00
CA ILE A 36 -2.84 -11.12 -3.99
C ILE A 36 -2.88 -10.48 -5.38
N GLU A 37 -3.99 -9.91 -5.80
CA GLU A 37 -4.14 -9.21 -7.07
C GLU A 37 -3.14 -8.05 -7.20
N THR A 38 -2.96 -7.25 -6.15
CA THR A 38 -1.98 -6.16 -6.11
C THR A 38 -0.56 -6.69 -6.32
N ILE A 39 -0.17 -7.78 -5.63
CA ILE A 39 1.15 -8.40 -5.76
C ILE A 39 1.34 -8.95 -7.18
N MET A 40 0.35 -9.66 -7.71
CA MET A 40 0.45 -10.32 -9.03
C MET A 40 0.37 -9.33 -10.18
N SER A 41 -0.29 -8.18 -10.01
CA SER A 41 -0.40 -7.13 -11.02
C SER A 41 0.82 -6.20 -11.07
N ARG A 42 1.70 -6.23 -10.05
CA ARG A 42 2.89 -5.37 -9.99
C ARG A 42 3.76 -5.51 -11.24
N ARG A 43 4.21 -4.39 -11.77
CA ARG A 43 5.14 -4.32 -12.91
C ARG A 43 6.31 -3.38 -12.58
N SER A 44 7.43 -3.58 -13.26
CA SER A 44 8.56 -2.64 -13.22
C SER A 44 8.28 -1.49 -14.17
N ILE A 45 7.78 -0.38 -13.65
CA ILE A 45 7.49 0.83 -14.42
C ILE A 45 8.76 1.68 -14.50
N ARG A 46 9.09 2.16 -15.70
CA ARG A 46 10.28 2.99 -15.98
C ARG A 46 9.96 4.22 -16.84
N SER A 47 8.69 4.56 -16.93
CA SER A 47 8.19 5.77 -17.56
C SER A 47 7.01 6.26 -16.76
N TYR A 48 7.06 7.50 -16.33
CA TYR A 48 6.07 8.08 -15.42
C TYR A 48 5.31 9.20 -16.12
N LYS A 49 4.05 9.37 -15.73
CA LYS A 49 3.29 10.54 -16.09
C LYS A 49 3.85 11.77 -15.37
N GLN A 50 3.74 12.95 -16.01
CA GLN A 50 4.15 14.22 -15.41
C GLN A 50 3.03 14.83 -14.57
N GLU A 51 2.30 14.00 -13.84
CA GLU A 51 1.23 14.41 -12.94
C GLU A 51 1.78 14.44 -11.52
N PRO A 52 1.57 15.53 -10.78
CA PRO A 52 2.03 15.60 -9.38
C PRO A 52 1.29 14.54 -8.55
N VAL A 53 2.01 13.94 -7.63
CA VAL A 53 1.44 13.05 -6.61
C VAL A 53 1.21 13.87 -5.36
N ASP A 54 0.00 13.84 -4.81
CA ASP A 54 -0.29 14.60 -3.59
C ASP A 54 0.50 14.08 -2.39
N ARG A 55 0.79 14.99 -1.48
CA ARG A 55 1.64 14.72 -0.32
C ARG A 55 1.10 13.61 0.57
N GLN A 56 -0.21 13.55 0.77
CA GLN A 56 -0.83 12.54 1.63
C GLN A 56 -0.69 11.14 1.05
N THR A 57 -0.84 11.01 -0.28
CA THR A 57 -0.58 9.74 -0.98
C THR A 57 0.88 9.30 -0.82
N MET A 58 1.85 10.22 -0.97
CA MET A 58 3.26 9.88 -0.77
C MET A 58 3.56 9.46 0.67
N GLU A 59 3.05 10.18 1.64
CA GLU A 59 3.20 9.84 3.06
C GLU A 59 2.62 8.46 3.39
N LYS A 60 1.45 8.14 2.81
CA LYS A 60 0.84 6.81 2.98
C LYS A 60 1.68 5.68 2.38
N ILE A 61 2.27 5.90 1.21
CA ILE A 61 3.17 4.93 0.57
C ILE A 61 4.41 4.71 1.45
N ILE A 62 4.99 5.79 1.98
CA ILE A 62 6.15 5.71 2.85
C ILE A 62 5.81 5.02 4.17
N GLU A 63 4.67 5.34 4.78
CA GLU A 63 4.16 4.66 5.96
C GLU A 63 4.10 3.14 5.76
N CYS A 64 3.60 2.68 4.62
CA CYS A 64 3.63 1.25 4.27
C CYS A 64 5.07 0.71 4.17
N GLY A 65 5.98 1.47 3.59
CA GLY A 65 7.39 1.09 3.43
C GLY A 65 8.14 0.97 4.76
N ILE A 66 7.97 1.93 5.66
CA ILE A 66 8.65 1.94 6.96
C ILE A 66 8.12 0.87 7.93
N ASN A 67 6.90 0.35 7.69
CA ASN A 67 6.38 -0.78 8.43
C ASN A 67 6.93 -2.14 7.94
N ALA A 68 7.73 -2.16 6.85
CA ALA A 68 8.40 -3.37 6.40
C ALA A 68 9.44 -3.85 7.42
N PRO A 69 9.65 -5.17 7.58
CA PRO A 69 10.68 -5.71 8.46
C PRO A 69 12.08 -5.19 8.08
N ASN A 70 12.86 -4.82 9.09
CA ASN A 70 14.25 -4.41 8.90
C ASN A 70 15.19 -5.15 9.87
N GLY A 71 16.50 -5.14 9.58
CA GLY A 71 17.51 -5.86 10.34
C GLY A 71 17.49 -5.49 11.81
N GLN A 72 17.15 -6.46 12.69
CA GLN A 72 17.06 -6.30 14.15
C GLN A 72 16.08 -5.21 14.61
N ASN A 73 15.16 -4.80 13.73
CA ASN A 73 14.22 -3.69 13.98
C ASN A 73 14.93 -2.38 14.41
N LYS A 74 16.10 -2.11 13.85
CA LYS A 74 16.91 -0.94 14.20
C LYS A 74 16.28 0.39 13.78
N GLN A 75 15.41 0.35 12.74
CA GLN A 75 14.71 1.53 12.23
C GLN A 75 15.67 2.72 11.96
N SER A 76 16.87 2.43 11.48
CA SER A 76 17.96 3.40 11.26
C SER A 76 17.85 4.12 9.92
N TRP A 77 16.75 4.00 9.22
CA TRP A 77 16.50 4.65 7.93
C TRP A 77 15.95 6.07 8.13
N GLU A 78 16.33 6.94 7.23
CA GLU A 78 15.70 8.26 7.04
C GLU A 78 15.05 8.30 5.66
N VAL A 79 13.83 8.82 5.57
CA VAL A 79 13.10 8.95 4.30
C VAL A 79 12.87 10.42 3.99
N ARG A 80 13.26 10.83 2.77
CA ARG A 80 13.05 12.18 2.26
C ARG A 80 12.25 12.13 0.96
N ILE A 81 11.16 12.89 0.91
CA ILE A 81 10.37 13.08 -0.30
C ILE A 81 10.86 14.36 -0.99
N VAL A 82 11.16 14.25 -2.28
CA VAL A 82 11.55 15.38 -3.14
C VAL A 82 10.52 15.45 -4.27
N ASP A 83 9.76 16.51 -4.29
CA ASP A 83 8.69 16.83 -5.25
C ASP A 83 8.88 18.21 -5.91
N ASP A 84 9.96 18.92 -5.55
CA ASP A 84 10.35 20.18 -6.17
C ASP A 84 11.18 19.91 -7.44
N PRO A 85 10.71 20.33 -8.63
CA PRO A 85 11.44 20.12 -9.88
C PRO A 85 12.85 20.76 -9.90
N ALA A 86 13.03 21.92 -9.24
CA ALA A 86 14.33 22.60 -9.20
C ALA A 86 15.34 21.79 -8.38
N ILE A 87 14.94 21.30 -7.21
CA ILE A 87 15.77 20.42 -6.38
C ILE A 87 16.09 19.13 -7.13
N MET A 88 15.11 18.54 -7.82
CA MET A 88 15.35 17.34 -8.63
C MET A 88 16.37 17.56 -9.74
N GLU A 89 16.38 18.72 -10.38
CA GLU A 89 17.36 19.05 -11.39
C GLU A 89 18.77 19.27 -10.78
N GLU A 90 18.87 20.00 -9.67
CA GLU A 90 20.12 20.15 -8.93
C GLU A 90 20.72 18.79 -8.51
N MET A 91 19.87 17.86 -8.08
CA MET A 91 20.30 16.50 -7.73
C MET A 91 20.85 15.73 -8.92
N LYS A 92 20.20 15.82 -10.09
CA LYS A 92 20.71 15.20 -11.34
C LYS A 92 22.07 15.76 -11.72
N GLU A 93 22.25 17.09 -11.63
CA GLU A 93 23.51 17.76 -11.90
C GLU A 93 24.61 17.33 -10.91
N ALA A 94 24.28 17.27 -9.62
CA ALA A 94 25.21 16.83 -8.59
C ALA A 94 25.65 15.38 -8.79
N MET A 95 24.71 14.51 -9.16
CA MET A 95 25.01 13.11 -9.47
C MET A 95 25.91 12.97 -10.70
N ALA A 96 25.66 13.72 -11.77
CA ALA A 96 26.49 13.69 -12.97
C ALA A 96 27.93 14.18 -12.67
N LYS A 97 28.08 15.20 -11.83
CA LYS A 97 29.40 15.67 -11.37
C LYS A 97 30.14 14.66 -10.49
N GLY A 98 29.37 13.90 -9.67
CA GLY A 98 29.91 12.87 -8.79
C GLY A 98 30.39 11.61 -9.53
N HIS A 99 29.99 11.44 -10.77
CA HIS A 99 30.31 10.27 -11.60
C HIS A 99 30.91 10.69 -12.96
N PRO A 100 32.11 11.30 -12.97
CA PRO A 100 32.72 11.85 -14.19
C PRO A 100 33.06 10.77 -15.23
N ASP A 101 33.14 9.51 -14.82
CA ASP A 101 33.45 8.37 -15.69
C ASP A 101 32.25 7.83 -16.44
N LEU A 102 31.05 8.31 -16.11
CA LEU A 102 29.78 7.89 -16.73
C LEU A 102 29.25 8.99 -17.67
N ASP A 103 28.48 8.56 -18.68
CA ASP A 103 27.76 9.51 -19.52
C ASP A 103 26.79 10.34 -18.67
N PRO A 104 26.92 11.67 -18.65
CA PRO A 104 26.06 12.56 -17.85
C PRO A 104 24.57 12.39 -18.15
N GLU A 105 24.20 12.15 -19.41
CA GLU A 105 22.81 11.94 -19.81
C GLU A 105 22.26 10.61 -19.28
N MET A 106 23.08 9.59 -19.23
CA MET A 106 22.70 8.33 -18.60
C MET A 106 22.45 8.49 -17.11
N VAL A 107 23.31 9.23 -16.40
CA VAL A 107 23.19 9.50 -14.97
C VAL A 107 21.95 10.36 -14.69
N LYS A 108 21.73 11.44 -15.41
CA LYS A 108 20.55 12.30 -15.30
C LYS A 108 19.25 11.53 -15.62
N GLY A 109 19.32 10.58 -16.55
CA GLY A 109 18.21 9.71 -16.95
C GLY A 109 17.78 8.68 -15.91
N CYS A 110 18.54 8.49 -14.80
CA CYS A 110 18.21 7.47 -13.78
C CYS A 110 16.85 7.71 -13.09
N PHE A 111 16.40 8.95 -12.98
CA PHE A 111 15.12 9.33 -12.39
C PHE A 111 13.92 9.03 -13.29
N ARG A 112 14.15 8.66 -14.54
CA ARG A 112 13.11 8.23 -15.51
C ARG A 112 11.97 9.24 -15.70
N GLY A 113 12.21 10.53 -15.43
CA GLY A 113 11.18 11.57 -15.47
C GLY A 113 10.12 11.46 -14.37
N ALA A 114 10.42 10.83 -13.25
CA ALA A 114 9.49 10.77 -12.14
C ALA A 114 9.20 12.18 -11.58
N PRO A 115 7.93 12.54 -11.33
CA PRO A 115 7.56 13.87 -10.80
C PRO A 115 7.84 14.00 -9.31
N VAL A 116 8.06 12.90 -8.61
CA VAL A 116 8.39 12.83 -7.18
C VAL A 116 9.30 11.64 -6.92
N MET A 117 10.22 11.80 -5.98
CA MET A 117 11.15 10.76 -5.55
C MET A 117 11.12 10.61 -4.03
N ALA A 118 11.24 9.37 -3.57
CA ALA A 118 11.51 9.07 -2.16
C ALA A 118 12.93 8.50 -2.03
N PHE A 119 13.77 9.16 -1.25
CA PHE A 119 15.12 8.72 -0.95
C PHE A 119 15.16 8.09 0.43
N ILE A 120 15.80 6.93 0.53
CA ILE A 120 15.93 6.18 1.77
C ILE A 120 17.44 6.06 2.05
N ALA A 121 17.88 6.52 3.21
CA ALA A 121 19.26 6.46 3.68
C ALA A 121 19.37 5.68 5.01
#